data_34728974a8ec15b5c4c665863e29255d
#
_entry.id   34728974a8ec15b5c4c665863e29255d
#
_cell.length_a   1.000
_cell.length_b   1.000
_cell.length_c   1.000
_cell.angle_alpha   90.00
_cell.angle_beta   90.00
_cell.angle_gamma   90.00
#
_symmetry.space_group_name_H-M   'P 1'
#
loop_
_entity.id
_entity.type
_entity.pdbx_description
1 polymer ?
#
loop_
_entity_poly.entity_id
_entity_poly.type
_entity_poly.pdbx_seq_one_letter_code
_entity_poly.pdbx_strand_id
1 'polypeptide(L)'
;MGTNAELYNADFYAWCLATAALIREGKWYDIDREALAEEIESVGRSQKRELESRIHVLVMHLLRWRYQPEGRQRGHSWRSTIRTQRRELRLLLRDNPSLRPQVPTIVIESYPDARTEALDETGLPDATLPQDCPWTAVQVLDDGFWPDV
;
A
#
# COMPACT_ATOMS: atom_id res chain seq x y z
N MET A 1 35.72 19.13 -0.63
CA MET A 1 34.71 18.15 -0.17
C MET A 1 33.43 18.87 0.19
N GLY A 2 32.30 18.37 -0.28
CA GLY A 2 31.02 18.97 -0.04
C GLY A 2 30.52 18.78 1.39
N THR A 3 29.62 19.66 1.83
CA THR A 3 28.91 19.51 3.10
C THR A 3 27.89 18.39 3.01
N ASN A 4 27.33 17.97 4.16
CA ASN A 4 26.26 16.97 4.19
C ASN A 4 25.04 17.41 3.36
N ALA A 5 24.69 18.71 3.44
CA ALA A 5 23.59 19.28 2.64
C ALA A 5 23.87 19.24 1.13
N GLU A 6 25.08 19.53 0.71
CA GLU A 6 25.46 19.43 -0.71
C GLU A 6 25.42 17.99 -1.21
N LEU A 7 25.88 17.06 -0.41
CA LEU A 7 25.87 15.63 -0.75
C LEU A 7 24.45 15.10 -0.92
N TYR A 8 23.51 15.56 -0.12
CA TYR A 8 22.09 15.16 -0.20
C TYR A 8 21.52 15.35 -1.61
N ASN A 9 21.87 16.47 -2.24
CA ASN A 9 21.40 16.77 -3.59
C ASN A 9 22.24 16.16 -4.70
N ALA A 10 23.54 15.95 -4.45
CA ALA A 10 24.48 15.47 -5.46
C ALA A 10 24.53 13.94 -5.57
N ASP A 11 24.47 13.24 -4.45
CA ASP A 11 24.57 11.76 -4.39
C ASP A 11 23.82 11.25 -3.16
N PHE A 12 22.56 10.91 -3.36
CA PHE A 12 21.67 10.48 -2.28
C PHE A 12 22.16 9.21 -1.56
N TYR A 13 22.65 8.22 -2.31
CA TYR A 13 23.17 6.99 -1.71
C TYR A 13 24.39 7.26 -0.81
N ALA A 14 25.34 8.04 -1.32
CA ALA A 14 26.50 8.44 -0.53
C ALA A 14 26.10 9.27 0.69
N TRP A 15 25.10 10.15 0.55
CA TRP A 15 24.56 10.92 1.66
C TRP A 15 23.98 10.00 2.75
N CYS A 16 23.25 8.95 2.39
CA CYS A 16 22.69 8.01 3.37
C CYS A 16 23.79 7.35 4.19
N LEU A 17 24.85 6.86 3.54
CA LEU A 17 25.96 6.20 4.23
C LEU A 17 26.76 7.18 5.09
N ALA A 18 27.05 8.36 4.58
CA ALA A 18 27.77 9.40 5.32
C ALA A 18 26.98 9.88 6.54
N THR A 19 25.68 10.11 6.37
CA THR A 19 24.81 10.55 7.45
C THR A 19 24.69 9.49 8.53
N ALA A 20 24.53 8.23 8.16
CA ALA A 20 24.52 7.13 9.12
C ALA A 20 25.81 7.07 9.93
N ALA A 21 26.98 7.26 9.30
CA ALA A 21 28.26 7.30 9.97
C ALA A 21 28.36 8.46 10.97
N LEU A 22 27.90 9.65 10.57
CA LEU A 22 27.88 10.82 11.44
C LEU A 22 27.00 10.60 12.67
N ILE A 23 25.83 9.97 12.50
CA ILE A 23 24.95 9.61 13.61
C ILE A 23 25.65 8.66 14.59
N ARG A 24 26.28 7.61 14.09
CA ARG A 24 26.98 6.63 14.95
C ARG A 24 28.15 7.24 15.70
N GLU A 25 28.82 8.22 15.10
CA GLU A 25 29.93 8.95 15.72
C GLU A 25 29.49 10.09 16.65
N GLY A 26 28.19 10.38 16.71
CA GLY A 26 27.65 11.47 17.51
C GLY A 26 27.96 12.85 16.98
N LYS A 27 28.28 12.96 15.69
CA LYS A 27 28.65 14.24 15.05
C LYS A 27 27.42 14.98 14.52
N TRP A 28 26.54 15.34 15.42
CA TRP A 28 25.22 15.93 15.10
C TRP A 28 25.30 17.26 14.37
N TYR A 29 26.34 18.06 14.63
CA TYR A 29 26.50 19.38 13.99
C TYR A 29 26.85 19.27 12.50
N ASP A 30 27.34 18.13 12.06
CA ASP A 30 27.73 17.93 10.67
C ASP A 30 26.58 17.38 9.81
N ILE A 31 25.42 17.13 10.43
CA ILE A 31 24.23 16.57 9.76
C ILE A 31 23.28 17.70 9.37
N ASP A 32 22.78 17.67 8.14
CA ASP A 32 21.61 18.46 7.73
C ASP A 32 20.36 17.83 8.36
N ARG A 33 19.91 18.39 9.47
CA ARG A 33 18.79 17.83 10.23
C ARG A 33 17.48 17.87 9.48
N GLU A 34 17.24 18.93 8.69
CA GLU A 34 16.01 19.02 7.92
C GLU A 34 15.96 17.96 6.82
N ALA A 35 17.05 17.76 6.11
CA ALA A 35 17.12 16.69 5.11
C ALA A 35 16.90 15.32 5.73
N LEU A 36 17.51 15.05 6.89
CA LEU A 36 17.35 13.78 7.59
C LEU A 36 15.91 13.59 8.07
N ALA A 37 15.29 14.59 8.66
CA ALA A 37 13.91 14.55 9.11
C ALA A 37 12.95 14.27 7.93
N GLU A 38 13.16 14.95 6.82
CA GLU A 38 12.35 14.76 5.62
C GLU A 38 12.46 13.34 5.06
N GLU A 39 13.66 12.77 5.08
CA GLU A 39 13.86 11.39 4.62
C GLU A 39 13.20 10.37 5.53
N ILE A 40 13.28 10.57 6.84
CA ILE A 40 12.58 9.71 7.81
C ILE A 40 11.07 9.75 7.60
N GLU A 41 10.50 10.95 7.43
CA GLU A 41 9.07 11.11 7.15
C GLU A 41 8.69 10.48 5.81
N SER A 42 9.56 10.59 4.80
CA SER A 42 9.35 9.97 3.49
C SER A 42 9.28 8.46 3.57
N VAL A 43 10.15 7.83 4.38
CA VAL A 43 10.11 6.38 4.63
C VAL A 43 8.77 6.00 5.26
N GLY A 44 8.30 6.77 6.26
CA GLY A 44 7.00 6.55 6.88
C GLY A 44 5.84 6.67 5.89
N ARG A 45 5.85 7.71 5.05
CA ARG A 45 4.84 7.89 4.00
C ARG A 45 4.82 6.74 3.00
N SER A 46 5.98 6.15 2.69
CA SER A 46 6.04 5.03 1.76
C SER A 46 5.34 3.79 2.31
N GLN A 47 5.37 3.57 3.62
CA GLN A 47 4.62 2.49 4.28
C GLN A 47 3.11 2.69 4.14
N LYS A 48 2.64 3.92 4.31
CA LYS A 48 1.23 4.24 4.12
C LYS A 48 0.80 4.06 2.66
N ARG A 49 1.62 4.49 1.70
CA ARG A 49 1.35 4.30 0.26
C ARG A 49 1.28 2.83 -0.11
N GLU A 50 2.13 2.00 0.48
CA GLU A 50 2.09 0.56 0.26
C GLU A 50 0.78 -0.02 0.78
N LEU A 51 0.32 0.40 1.96
CA LEU A 51 -0.97 0.00 2.50
C LEU A 51 -2.11 0.36 1.55
N GLU A 52 -2.15 1.60 1.08
CA GLU A 52 -3.17 2.08 0.15
C GLU A 52 -3.16 1.29 -1.17
N SER A 53 -1.98 1.07 -1.74
CA SER A 53 -1.83 0.35 -2.99
C SER A 53 -2.27 -1.12 -2.87
N ARG A 54 -1.90 -1.79 -1.80
CA ARG A 54 -2.29 -3.19 -1.57
C ARG A 54 -3.78 -3.34 -1.32
N ILE A 55 -4.39 -2.43 -0.59
CA ILE A 55 -5.85 -2.41 -0.39
C ILE A 55 -6.57 -2.20 -1.72
N HIS A 56 -6.11 -1.27 -2.55
CA HIS A 56 -6.65 -1.04 -3.88
C HIS A 56 -6.67 -2.32 -4.72
N VAL A 57 -5.52 -2.99 -4.82
CA VAL A 57 -5.38 -4.23 -5.59
C VAL A 57 -6.29 -5.33 -5.04
N LEU A 58 -6.35 -5.45 -3.72
CA LEU A 58 -7.19 -6.45 -3.05
C LEU A 58 -8.67 -6.23 -3.34
N VAL A 59 -9.15 -5.00 -3.14
CA VAL A 59 -10.56 -4.66 -3.38
C VAL A 59 -10.94 -4.87 -4.85
N MET A 60 -10.09 -4.46 -5.77
CA MET A 60 -10.30 -4.67 -7.19
C MET A 60 -10.44 -6.17 -7.53
N HIS A 61 -9.58 -7.02 -6.95
CA HIS A 61 -9.65 -8.46 -7.17
C HIS A 61 -10.86 -9.11 -6.49
N LEU A 62 -11.29 -8.61 -5.33
CA LEU A 62 -12.52 -9.06 -4.68
C LEU A 62 -13.75 -8.73 -5.52
N LEU A 63 -13.77 -7.54 -6.15
CA LEU A 63 -14.84 -7.17 -7.09
C LEU A 63 -14.88 -8.11 -8.29
N ARG A 64 -13.76 -8.39 -8.89
CA ARG A 64 -13.67 -9.36 -10.00
C ARG A 64 -14.11 -10.75 -9.54
N TRP A 65 -13.67 -11.18 -8.39
CA TRP A 65 -14.06 -12.47 -7.82
C TRP A 65 -15.56 -12.61 -7.69
N ARG A 66 -16.20 -11.57 -7.15
CA ARG A 66 -17.65 -11.57 -6.88
C ARG A 66 -18.49 -11.44 -8.16
N TYR A 67 -18.11 -10.53 -9.03
CA TYR A 67 -18.96 -10.12 -10.15
C TYR A 67 -18.58 -10.72 -11.50
N GLN A 68 -17.45 -11.42 -11.57
CA GLN A 68 -17.04 -12.16 -12.74
C GLN A 68 -16.63 -13.59 -12.35
N PRO A 69 -17.58 -14.41 -11.84
CA PRO A 69 -17.26 -15.73 -11.29
C PRO A 69 -16.64 -16.70 -12.30
N GLU A 70 -16.94 -16.57 -13.59
CA GLU A 70 -16.33 -17.35 -14.64
C GLU A 70 -14.81 -17.20 -14.74
N GLY A 71 -14.28 -16.06 -14.33
CA GLY A 71 -12.85 -15.80 -14.30
C GLY A 71 -12.10 -16.53 -13.19
N ARG A 72 -12.81 -16.98 -12.14
CA ARG A 72 -12.22 -17.73 -11.03
C ARG A 72 -11.58 -19.04 -11.47
N GLN A 73 -12.09 -19.64 -12.54
CA GLN A 73 -11.65 -20.95 -13.04
C GLN A 73 -10.58 -20.84 -14.11
N ARG A 74 -10.47 -19.69 -14.77
CA ARG A 74 -9.55 -19.48 -15.92
C ARG A 74 -8.10 -19.25 -15.51
N GLY A 75 -7.83 -19.07 -14.24
CA GLY A 75 -6.47 -18.89 -13.75
C GLY A 75 -6.44 -18.86 -12.23
N HIS A 76 -5.40 -19.42 -11.68
CA HIS A 76 -5.15 -19.41 -10.23
C HIS A 76 -4.76 -18.00 -9.74
N SER A 77 -4.61 -17.03 -10.67
CA SER A 77 -4.03 -15.73 -10.37
C SER A 77 -4.85 -14.86 -9.42
N TRP A 78 -6.19 -14.85 -9.55
CA TRP A 78 -7.04 -14.02 -8.69
C TRP A 78 -7.02 -14.49 -7.23
N ARG A 79 -7.17 -15.79 -7.02
CA ARG A 79 -7.10 -16.39 -5.69
C ARG A 79 -5.72 -16.16 -5.08
N SER A 80 -4.69 -16.39 -5.84
CA SER A 80 -3.30 -16.18 -5.42
C SER A 80 -3.04 -14.71 -5.08
N THR A 81 -3.51 -13.79 -5.92
CA THR A 81 -3.36 -12.35 -5.68
C THR A 81 -4.08 -11.93 -4.40
N ILE A 82 -5.33 -12.34 -4.21
CA ILE A 82 -6.10 -12.03 -3.01
C ILE A 82 -5.37 -12.52 -1.76
N ARG A 83 -4.91 -13.76 -1.76
CA ARG A 83 -4.16 -14.33 -0.64
C ARG A 83 -2.84 -13.60 -0.38
N THR A 84 -2.12 -13.29 -1.43
CA THR A 84 -0.84 -12.57 -1.33
C THR A 84 -1.06 -11.17 -0.74
N GLN A 85 -2.03 -10.41 -1.24
CA GLN A 85 -2.29 -9.07 -0.72
C GLN A 85 -2.72 -9.11 0.74
N ARG A 86 -3.56 -10.05 1.13
CA ARG A 86 -3.95 -10.21 2.54
C ARG A 86 -2.78 -10.55 3.45
N ARG A 87 -1.89 -11.44 2.99
CA ARG A 87 -0.68 -11.77 3.73
C ARG A 87 0.23 -10.56 3.90
N GLU A 88 0.51 -9.86 2.82
CA GLU A 88 1.38 -8.69 2.83
C GLU A 88 0.80 -7.55 3.68
N LEU A 89 -0.51 -7.35 3.63
CA LEU A 89 -1.21 -6.38 4.48
C LEU A 89 -1.09 -6.75 5.97
N ARG A 90 -1.25 -8.03 6.30
CA ARG A 90 -1.08 -8.51 7.67
C ARG A 90 0.32 -8.23 8.20
N LEU A 91 1.35 -8.49 7.38
CA LEU A 91 2.74 -8.23 7.75
C LEU A 91 3.01 -6.74 7.90
N LEU A 92 2.51 -5.93 6.98
CA LEU A 92 2.65 -4.48 7.02
C LEU A 92 2.02 -3.87 8.27
N LEU A 93 0.82 -4.31 8.63
CA LEU A 93 0.11 -3.85 9.82
C LEU A 93 0.70 -4.40 11.12
N ARG A 94 1.32 -5.58 11.08
CA ARG A 94 2.09 -6.10 12.20
C ARG A 94 3.29 -5.22 12.49
N ASP A 95 4.00 -4.79 11.44
CA ASP A 95 5.20 -3.98 11.57
C ASP A 95 4.88 -2.50 11.81
N ASN A 96 3.67 -2.07 11.43
CA ASN A 96 3.20 -0.67 11.55
C ASN A 96 1.79 -0.62 12.17
N PRO A 97 1.63 -1.01 13.45
CA PRO A 97 0.30 -1.09 14.06
C PRO A 97 -0.44 0.25 14.12
N SER A 98 0.27 1.39 14.08
CA SER A 98 -0.36 2.71 14.05
C SER A 98 -1.15 2.99 12.76
N LEU A 99 -0.96 2.18 11.72
CA LEU A 99 -1.74 2.28 10.48
C LEU A 99 -3.08 1.54 10.55
N ARG A 100 -3.29 0.64 11.51
CA ARG A 100 -4.55 -0.12 11.65
C ARG A 100 -5.79 0.75 11.69
N PRO A 101 -5.85 1.82 12.49
CA PRO A 101 -7.05 2.67 12.55
C PRO A 101 -7.39 3.35 11.22
N GLN A 102 -6.43 3.44 10.29
CA GLN A 102 -6.65 4.07 8.99
C GLN A 102 -7.25 3.14 7.95
N VAL A 103 -7.23 1.83 8.17
CA VAL A 103 -7.66 0.84 7.19
C VAL A 103 -9.12 1.04 6.73
N PRO A 104 -10.11 1.24 7.62
CA PRO A 104 -11.49 1.45 7.18
C PRO A 104 -11.65 2.64 6.23
N THR A 105 -11.00 3.76 6.54
CA THR A 105 -11.03 4.95 5.70
C THR A 105 -10.36 4.68 4.35
N ILE A 106 -9.22 4.00 4.35
CA ILE A 106 -8.49 3.67 3.12
C ILE A 106 -9.32 2.76 2.21
N VAL A 107 -10.03 1.78 2.76
CA VAL A 107 -10.94 0.91 1.98
C VAL A 107 -12.00 1.76 1.27
N ILE A 108 -12.63 2.67 1.99
CA ILE A 108 -13.67 3.54 1.43
C ILE A 108 -13.09 4.48 0.35
N GLU A 109 -11.96 5.09 0.63
CA GLU A 109 -11.32 6.04 -0.30
C GLU A 109 -10.74 5.36 -1.54
N SER A 110 -10.28 4.11 -1.42
CA SER A 110 -9.73 3.34 -2.54
C SER A 110 -10.82 2.78 -3.45
N TYR A 111 -12.03 2.63 -2.95
CA TYR A 111 -13.09 1.92 -3.64
C TYR A 111 -13.45 2.50 -5.01
N PRO A 112 -13.63 3.83 -5.18
CA PRO A 112 -13.99 4.39 -6.50
C PRO A 112 -12.98 4.02 -7.59
N ASP A 113 -11.70 4.13 -7.32
CA ASP A 113 -10.65 3.80 -8.29
C ASP A 113 -10.57 2.29 -8.54
N ALA A 114 -10.67 1.49 -7.49
CA ALA A 114 -10.69 0.03 -7.60
C ALA A 114 -11.91 -0.45 -8.41
N ARG A 115 -13.06 0.18 -8.22
CA ARG A 115 -14.27 -0.08 -8.98
C ARG A 115 -14.08 0.25 -10.46
N THR A 116 -13.53 1.41 -10.76
CA THR A 116 -13.26 1.83 -12.14
C THR A 116 -12.31 0.85 -12.83
N GLU A 117 -11.23 0.47 -12.15
CA GLU A 117 -10.27 -0.49 -12.70
C GLU A 117 -10.89 -1.87 -12.91
N ALA A 118 -11.74 -2.32 -11.98
CA ALA A 118 -12.46 -3.59 -12.13
C ALA A 118 -13.42 -3.55 -13.34
N LEU A 119 -14.09 -2.45 -13.58
CA LEU A 119 -14.96 -2.27 -14.76
C LEU A 119 -14.14 -2.31 -16.05
N ASP A 120 -13.01 -1.63 -16.09
CA ASP A 120 -12.12 -1.61 -17.26
C ASP A 120 -11.57 -3.02 -17.56
N GLU A 121 -11.17 -3.75 -16.53
CA GLU A 121 -10.61 -5.09 -16.68
C GLU A 121 -11.64 -6.15 -17.06
N THR A 122 -12.89 -6.00 -16.60
CA THR A 122 -13.94 -7.01 -16.82
C THR A 122 -14.81 -6.72 -18.02
N GLY A 123 -14.93 -5.44 -18.42
CA GLY A 123 -15.88 -5.02 -19.44
C GLY A 123 -17.34 -5.10 -19.01
N LEU A 124 -17.61 -5.28 -17.72
CA LEU A 124 -18.97 -5.36 -17.19
C LEU A 124 -19.67 -3.99 -17.26
N PRO A 125 -21.02 -3.98 -17.37
CA PRO A 125 -21.77 -2.72 -17.29
C PRO A 125 -21.56 -2.02 -15.95
N ASP A 126 -21.53 -0.69 -15.97
CA ASP A 126 -21.34 0.12 -14.76
C ASP A 126 -22.31 -0.25 -13.65
N ALA A 127 -23.57 -0.48 -13.98
CA ALA A 127 -24.61 -0.83 -13.01
C ALA A 127 -24.40 -2.19 -12.32
N THR A 128 -23.50 -3.03 -12.81
CA THR A 128 -23.23 -4.35 -12.22
C THR A 128 -22.49 -4.25 -10.89
N LEU A 129 -21.62 -3.25 -10.76
CA LEU A 129 -20.82 -3.05 -9.56
C LEU A 129 -21.46 -1.99 -8.65
N PRO A 130 -21.55 -2.25 -7.31
CA PRO A 130 -22.11 -1.27 -6.39
C PRO A 130 -21.35 0.06 -6.43
N GLN A 131 -22.05 1.16 -6.19
CA GLN A 131 -21.44 2.49 -6.13
C GLN A 131 -20.56 2.64 -4.89
N ASP A 132 -20.96 2.03 -3.77
CA ASP A 132 -20.22 2.03 -2.51
C ASP A 132 -19.66 0.64 -2.24
N CYS A 133 -18.55 0.59 -1.50
CA CYS A 133 -17.91 -0.67 -1.14
C CYS A 133 -18.90 -1.57 -0.35
N PRO A 134 -19.21 -2.77 -0.87
CA PRO A 134 -20.18 -3.65 -0.22
C PRO A 134 -19.63 -4.40 1.00
N TRP A 135 -18.33 -4.27 1.27
CA TRP A 135 -17.65 -5.01 2.32
C TRP A 135 -17.06 -4.09 3.37
N THR A 136 -16.98 -4.59 4.59
CA THR A 136 -16.27 -3.91 5.68
C THR A 136 -14.76 -4.12 5.55
N ALA A 137 -13.98 -3.27 6.21
CA ALA A 137 -12.53 -3.45 6.26
C ALA A 137 -12.13 -4.81 6.87
N VAL A 138 -12.88 -5.28 7.88
CA VAL A 138 -12.65 -6.60 8.49
C VAL A 138 -12.82 -7.70 7.47
N GLN A 139 -13.89 -7.65 6.67
CA GLN A 139 -14.13 -8.64 5.60
C GLN A 139 -13.05 -8.60 4.54
N VAL A 140 -12.68 -7.41 4.10
CA VAL A 140 -11.63 -7.24 3.06
C VAL A 140 -10.33 -7.91 3.49
N LEU A 141 -9.92 -7.76 4.75
CA LEU A 141 -8.66 -8.29 5.28
C LEU A 141 -8.74 -9.74 5.76
N ASP A 142 -9.92 -10.29 5.95
CA ASP A 142 -10.12 -11.63 6.49
C ASP A 142 -9.76 -12.71 5.46
N ASP A 143 -8.78 -13.54 5.78
CA ASP A 143 -8.33 -14.65 4.92
C ASP A 143 -9.44 -15.64 4.60
N GLY A 144 -10.42 -15.78 5.49
CA GLY A 144 -11.57 -16.68 5.32
C GLY A 144 -12.72 -16.08 4.52
N PHE A 145 -12.67 -14.77 4.23
CA PHE A 145 -13.76 -14.11 3.53
C PHE A 145 -13.56 -14.17 2.01
N TRP A 146 -14.52 -14.83 1.35
CA TRP A 146 -14.60 -14.92 -0.11
C TRP A 146 -16.00 -14.48 -0.50
N PRO A 147 -16.15 -13.35 -1.22
CA PRO A 147 -17.48 -12.87 -1.57
C PRO A 147 -18.12 -13.81 -2.60
N ASP A 148 -19.22 -14.42 -2.20
CA ASP A 148 -19.99 -15.32 -3.05
C ASP A 148 -21.21 -14.63 -3.66
N VAL A 149 -21.76 -15.25 -4.71
CA VAL A 149 -22.92 -14.75 -5.45
C VAL A 149 -24.19 -14.81 -4.59
#